data_a20fbed8479ecaedc03917d9bae414ba
#
_entry.id   a20fbed8479ecaedc03917d9bae414ba
#
_cell.length_a   1.000
_cell.length_b   1.000
_cell.length_c   1.000
_cell.angle_alpha   90.00
_cell.angle_beta   90.00
_cell.angle_gamma   90.00
#
_symmetry.space_group_name_H-M   'P 1'
#
loop_
_entity.id
_entity.type
_entity.pdbx_description
1 polymer ?
#
loop_
_entity_poly.entity_id
_entity_poly.type
_entity_poly.pdbx_seq_one_letter_code
_entity_poly.pdbx_strand_id
1 'polypeptide(L)'
;KRGLRSRKPIGFRQWVVHHFCDRYRVIAPDTRGHGKSPRGTSPFTIRQFSCDLYDFMKNHRIPKAVILGFSDGANIAMRFAMKHPDMVTALILNGGNLDAKGVKRSTQLPIEIGYKIAKHFAKRSAEANKNAELLGLMVNDPNIEPEELAQITAPTLVICGTKDMIREDHTRKIAENIPNARLAIIEGDHFVANKRSEEFNREVDRFLESL
;
A
#
# COMPACT_ATOMS: atom_id res chain seq x y z
N LYS A 1 -5.83 -21.52 -36.63
CA LYS A 1 -6.71 -20.94 -35.56
C LYS A 1 -6.00 -21.21 -34.24
N ARG A 2 -5.29 -20.19 -33.69
CA ARG A 2 -4.70 -20.27 -32.35
C ARG A 2 -5.79 -19.83 -31.36
N GLY A 3 -6.19 -20.73 -30.45
CA GLY A 3 -7.20 -20.50 -29.45
C GLY A 3 -6.82 -19.33 -28.53
N LEU A 4 -7.75 -18.43 -28.33
CA LEU A 4 -7.73 -17.40 -27.28
C LEU A 4 -7.65 -18.11 -25.92
N ARG A 5 -6.45 -18.18 -25.36
CA ARG A 5 -6.31 -18.52 -23.94
C ARG A 5 -6.98 -17.41 -23.13
N SER A 6 -7.98 -17.74 -22.32
CA SER A 6 -8.56 -16.83 -21.36
C SER A 6 -7.46 -16.25 -20.47
N ARG A 7 -7.10 -14.99 -20.69
CA ARG A 7 -6.15 -14.30 -19.82
C ARG A 7 -6.85 -14.09 -18.49
N LYS A 8 -6.36 -14.70 -17.43
CA LYS A 8 -6.73 -14.30 -16.06
C LYS A 8 -6.58 -12.78 -15.95
N PRO A 9 -7.47 -12.07 -15.26
CA PRO A 9 -7.32 -10.63 -15.10
C PRO A 9 -5.95 -10.32 -14.51
N ILE A 10 -5.22 -9.45 -15.19
CA ILE A 10 -3.87 -9.02 -14.77
C ILE A 10 -4.06 -8.14 -13.54
N GLY A 11 -3.50 -8.55 -12.41
CA GLY A 11 -3.58 -7.78 -11.15
C GLY A 11 -2.66 -6.56 -11.14
N PHE A 12 -2.88 -5.65 -10.19
CA PHE A 12 -2.10 -4.43 -9.94
C PHE A 12 -0.59 -4.64 -10.12
N ARG A 13 -0.02 -5.65 -9.46
CA ARG A 13 1.41 -6.00 -9.53
C ARG A 13 1.91 -6.20 -10.95
N GLN A 14 1.15 -6.89 -11.81
CA GLN A 14 1.57 -7.19 -13.18
C GLN A 14 1.57 -5.94 -14.07
N TRP A 15 0.61 -5.05 -13.92
CA TRP A 15 0.55 -3.81 -14.69
C TRP A 15 1.72 -2.88 -14.36
N VAL A 16 1.99 -2.65 -13.08
CA VAL A 16 3.10 -1.81 -12.61
C VAL A 16 4.45 -2.42 -13.04
N VAL A 17 4.67 -3.71 -12.76
CA VAL A 17 5.93 -4.38 -13.13
C VAL A 17 6.16 -4.31 -14.64
N HIS A 18 5.14 -4.63 -15.45
CA HIS A 18 5.28 -4.64 -16.90
C HIS A 18 5.61 -3.26 -17.48
N HIS A 19 5.05 -2.19 -16.92
CA HIS A 19 5.30 -0.83 -17.40
C HIS A 19 6.71 -0.34 -17.08
N PHE A 20 7.23 -0.69 -15.89
CA PHE A 20 8.48 -0.13 -15.41
C PHE A 20 9.71 -1.02 -15.63
N CYS A 21 9.55 -2.32 -15.95
CA CYS A 21 10.66 -3.28 -16.01
C CYS A 21 11.70 -3.00 -17.09
N ASP A 22 11.36 -2.29 -18.17
CA ASP A 22 12.30 -1.94 -19.24
C ASP A 22 13.23 -0.78 -18.84
N ARG A 23 12.85 0.03 -17.85
CA ARG A 23 13.59 1.22 -17.39
C ARG A 23 14.18 1.08 -15.99
N TYR A 24 13.61 0.20 -15.18
CA TYR A 24 13.97 0.03 -13.77
C TYR A 24 14.10 -1.45 -13.41
N ARG A 25 14.98 -1.74 -12.46
CA ARG A 25 14.96 -3.02 -11.77
C ARG A 25 13.76 -3.05 -10.83
N VAL A 26 12.68 -3.71 -11.22
CA VAL A 26 11.45 -3.79 -10.43
C VAL A 26 11.48 -5.03 -9.54
N ILE A 27 11.23 -4.83 -8.24
CA ILE A 27 11.14 -5.90 -7.24
C ILE A 27 9.79 -5.77 -6.55
N ALA A 28 9.01 -6.84 -6.52
CA ALA A 28 7.68 -6.85 -5.92
C ALA A 28 7.57 -7.99 -4.89
N PRO A 29 8.03 -7.77 -3.66
CA PRO A 29 7.95 -8.77 -2.61
C PRO A 29 6.50 -9.03 -2.18
N ASP A 30 6.20 -10.27 -1.83
CA ASP A 30 4.94 -10.57 -1.16
C ASP A 30 5.08 -10.23 0.32
N THR A 31 4.14 -9.48 0.88
CA THR A 31 4.10 -9.17 2.31
C THR A 31 3.92 -10.46 3.12
N ARG A 32 4.47 -10.51 4.33
CA ARG A 32 4.28 -11.61 5.29
C ARG A 32 2.85 -12.14 5.30
N GLY A 33 2.68 -13.46 5.18
CA GLY A 33 1.38 -14.12 5.16
C GLY A 33 0.57 -13.96 3.87
N HIS A 34 1.13 -13.29 2.84
CA HIS A 34 0.52 -13.14 1.53
C HIS A 34 1.34 -13.85 0.45
N GLY A 35 0.68 -14.21 -0.64
CA GLY A 35 1.32 -14.84 -1.80
C GLY A 35 2.17 -16.05 -1.41
N LYS A 36 3.48 -15.97 -1.70
CA LYS A 36 4.47 -17.02 -1.37
C LYS A 36 5.22 -16.77 -0.06
N SER A 37 5.03 -15.61 0.58
CA SER A 37 5.71 -15.29 1.83
C SER A 37 5.02 -15.97 3.02
N PRO A 38 5.77 -16.75 3.84
CA PRO A 38 5.19 -17.42 4.99
C PRO A 38 4.67 -16.41 6.02
N ARG A 39 3.67 -16.83 6.81
CA ARG A 39 3.11 -16.02 7.89
C ARG A 39 4.13 -15.75 9.01
N GLY A 40 4.94 -16.74 9.34
CA GLY A 40 5.84 -16.68 10.49
C GLY A 40 5.11 -16.45 11.81
N THR A 41 5.86 -16.13 12.86
CA THR A 41 5.35 -15.94 14.24
C THR A 41 5.32 -14.49 14.70
N SER A 42 5.98 -13.57 13.98
CA SER A 42 6.00 -12.14 14.33
C SER A 42 4.60 -11.50 14.25
N PRO A 43 4.37 -10.37 14.93
CA PRO A 43 3.10 -9.66 14.88
C PRO A 43 2.60 -9.39 13.45
N PHE A 44 1.27 -9.43 13.25
CA PHE A 44 0.66 -9.16 11.95
C PHE A 44 0.17 -7.71 11.93
N THR A 45 1.08 -6.77 11.73
CA THR A 45 0.84 -5.33 11.80
C THR A 45 1.60 -4.59 10.69
N ILE A 46 1.10 -3.44 10.28
CA ILE A 46 1.78 -2.55 9.31
C ILE A 46 3.19 -2.18 9.80
N ARG A 47 3.35 -1.97 11.10
CA ARG A 47 4.66 -1.69 11.70
C ARG A 47 5.65 -2.84 11.49
N GLN A 48 5.21 -4.09 11.71
CA GLN A 48 6.07 -5.26 11.50
C GLN A 48 6.40 -5.44 10.02
N PHE A 49 5.43 -5.22 9.13
CA PHE A 49 5.66 -5.33 7.68
C PHE A 49 6.66 -4.28 7.17
N SER A 50 6.70 -3.11 7.78
CA SER A 50 7.74 -2.11 7.52
C SER A 50 9.14 -2.60 7.95
N CYS A 51 9.24 -3.31 9.10
CA CYS A 51 10.49 -3.95 9.50
C CYS A 51 10.89 -5.09 8.54
N ASP A 52 9.92 -5.89 8.10
CA ASP A 52 10.17 -6.95 7.10
C ASP A 52 10.69 -6.38 5.77
N LEU A 53 10.20 -5.22 5.33
CA LEU A 53 10.71 -4.52 4.15
C LEU A 53 12.15 -4.06 4.36
N TYR A 54 12.49 -3.55 5.53
CA TYR A 54 13.87 -3.18 5.87
C TYR A 54 14.80 -4.41 5.79
N ASP A 55 14.44 -5.51 6.44
CA ASP A 55 15.22 -6.74 6.43
C ASP A 55 15.36 -7.30 5.01
N PHE A 56 14.28 -7.25 4.21
CA PHE A 56 14.30 -7.63 2.82
C PHE A 56 15.32 -6.80 2.02
N MET A 57 15.28 -5.48 2.12
CA MET A 57 16.20 -4.60 1.41
C MET A 57 17.65 -4.82 1.84
N LYS A 58 17.92 -4.98 3.14
CA LYS A 58 19.26 -5.27 3.66
C LYS A 58 19.79 -6.60 3.16
N ASN A 59 19.00 -7.67 3.24
CA ASN A 59 19.39 -9.02 2.82
C ASN A 59 19.65 -9.10 1.31
N HIS A 60 18.95 -8.30 0.50
CA HIS A 60 19.12 -8.22 -0.95
C HIS A 60 20.12 -7.15 -1.40
N ARG A 61 20.82 -6.50 -0.45
CA ARG A 61 21.79 -5.43 -0.71
C ARG A 61 21.19 -4.30 -1.56
N ILE A 62 19.98 -3.87 -1.22
CA ILE A 62 19.31 -2.73 -1.83
C ILE A 62 19.53 -1.52 -0.91
N PRO A 63 20.46 -0.63 -1.22
CA PRO A 63 20.79 0.48 -0.32
C PRO A 63 19.69 1.55 -0.34
N LYS A 64 19.07 1.77 -1.48
CA LYS A 64 18.05 2.81 -1.67
C LYS A 64 17.11 2.42 -2.84
N ALA A 65 15.84 2.81 -2.75
CA ALA A 65 14.85 2.50 -3.78
C ALA A 65 13.76 3.57 -3.89
N VAL A 66 13.11 3.64 -5.06
CA VAL A 66 11.75 4.18 -5.18
C VAL A 66 10.79 3.14 -4.62
N ILE A 67 9.93 3.53 -3.69
CA ILE A 67 8.97 2.62 -3.08
C ILE A 67 7.56 3.00 -3.54
N LEU A 68 6.88 2.07 -4.21
CA LEU A 68 5.48 2.21 -4.61
C LEU A 68 4.63 1.28 -3.75
N GLY A 69 3.72 1.83 -2.99
CA GLY A 69 2.77 1.10 -2.14
C GLY A 69 1.32 1.32 -2.56
N PHE A 70 0.52 0.26 -2.51
CA PHE A 70 -0.92 0.30 -2.73
C PHE A 70 -1.66 -0.16 -1.46
N SER A 71 -2.66 0.60 -1.02
CA SER A 71 -3.49 0.29 0.16
C SER A 71 -2.62 0.06 1.39
N ASP A 72 -2.66 -1.11 2.05
CA ASP A 72 -1.73 -1.47 3.12
C ASP A 72 -0.26 -1.33 2.73
N GLY A 73 0.07 -1.56 1.45
CA GLY A 73 1.42 -1.30 0.92
C GLY A 73 1.82 0.17 1.00
N ALA A 74 0.88 1.12 0.84
CA ALA A 74 1.14 2.54 1.04
C ALA A 74 1.37 2.87 2.52
N ASN A 75 0.62 2.23 3.41
CA ASN A 75 0.79 2.36 4.86
C ASN A 75 2.16 1.83 5.33
N ILE A 76 2.58 0.68 4.79
CA ILE A 76 3.92 0.11 5.00
C ILE A 76 5.00 1.09 4.51
N ALA A 77 4.81 1.63 3.31
CA ALA A 77 5.76 2.56 2.68
C ALA A 77 5.91 3.86 3.49
N MET A 78 4.82 4.43 4.01
CA MET A 78 4.87 5.60 4.90
C MET A 78 5.65 5.27 6.18
N ARG A 79 5.32 4.18 6.89
CA ARG A 79 6.06 3.75 8.10
C ARG A 79 7.54 3.49 7.82
N PHE A 80 7.85 2.90 6.67
CA PHE A 80 9.22 2.66 6.25
C PHE A 80 9.98 3.97 5.99
N ALA A 81 9.39 4.90 5.24
CA ALA A 81 10.03 6.16 4.88
C ALA A 81 10.29 7.06 6.11
N MET A 82 9.38 7.08 7.08
CA MET A 82 9.60 7.78 8.34
C MET A 82 10.78 7.21 9.13
N LYS A 83 10.93 5.89 9.15
CA LYS A 83 11.96 5.22 9.95
C LYS A 83 13.31 5.12 9.26
N HIS A 84 13.32 5.04 7.93
CA HIS A 84 14.50 4.82 7.10
C HIS A 84 14.55 5.79 5.91
N PRO A 85 14.55 7.11 6.15
CA PRO A 85 14.47 8.12 5.07
C PRO A 85 15.63 8.00 4.08
N ASP A 86 16.83 7.62 4.54
CA ASP A 86 18.02 7.46 3.70
C ASP A 86 17.91 6.31 2.70
N MET A 87 16.99 5.38 2.92
CA MET A 87 16.74 4.23 2.03
C MET A 87 15.65 4.49 0.98
N VAL A 88 15.04 5.68 0.97
CA VAL A 88 13.95 6.03 0.06
C VAL A 88 14.40 7.13 -0.91
N THR A 89 14.43 6.80 -2.20
CA THR A 89 14.73 7.79 -3.26
C THR A 89 13.51 8.64 -3.56
N ALA A 90 12.35 8.01 -3.69
CA ALA A 90 11.05 8.64 -3.85
C ALA A 90 9.96 7.70 -3.36
N LEU A 91 8.78 8.23 -3.05
CA LEU A 91 7.66 7.50 -2.50
C LEU A 91 6.42 7.69 -3.36
N ILE A 92 5.72 6.61 -3.68
CA ILE A 92 4.46 6.63 -4.42
C ILE A 92 3.42 5.89 -3.57
N LEU A 93 2.42 6.62 -3.11
CA LEU A 93 1.39 6.16 -2.17
C LEU A 93 0.04 6.13 -2.87
N ASN A 94 -0.45 4.95 -3.21
CA ASN A 94 -1.78 4.80 -3.80
C ASN A 94 -2.78 4.25 -2.78
N GLY A 95 -3.79 5.04 -2.42
CA GLY A 95 -4.90 4.62 -1.57
C GLY A 95 -4.49 4.26 -0.15
N GLY A 96 -3.48 4.92 0.42
CA GLY A 96 -3.09 4.76 1.83
C GLY A 96 -4.03 5.51 2.78
N ASN A 97 -3.99 5.13 4.05
CA ASN A 97 -4.71 5.80 5.14
C ASN A 97 -3.84 5.89 6.39
N LEU A 98 -4.14 6.84 7.27
CA LEU A 98 -3.42 7.04 8.54
C LEU A 98 -4.03 6.23 9.68
N ASP A 99 -5.34 6.05 9.62
CA ASP A 99 -6.15 5.31 10.59
C ASP A 99 -7.44 4.78 9.96
N ALA A 100 -8.20 3.99 10.71
CA ALA A 100 -9.48 3.43 10.27
C ALA A 100 -10.56 4.50 9.96
N LYS A 101 -10.47 5.72 10.53
CA LYS A 101 -11.42 6.81 10.29
C LYS A 101 -11.25 7.42 8.89
N GLY A 102 -10.08 7.22 8.26
CA GLY A 102 -9.82 7.61 6.89
C GLY A 102 -10.61 6.82 5.85
N VAL A 103 -11.11 5.65 6.21
CA VAL A 103 -11.96 4.81 5.35
C VAL A 103 -13.41 5.27 5.43
N LYS A 104 -14.11 5.31 4.29
CA LYS A 104 -15.55 5.63 4.24
C LYS A 104 -16.34 4.67 5.13
N ARG A 105 -17.28 5.19 5.93
CA ARG A 105 -18.03 4.41 6.90
C ARG A 105 -18.80 3.22 6.29
N SER A 106 -19.29 3.38 5.06
CA SER A 106 -19.94 2.31 4.31
C SER A 106 -19.04 1.08 4.07
N THR A 107 -17.74 1.30 3.96
CA THR A 107 -16.72 0.24 3.80
C THR A 107 -16.24 -0.25 5.16
N GLN A 108 -15.96 0.68 6.08
CA GLN A 108 -15.33 0.36 7.38
C GLN A 108 -16.26 -0.45 8.30
N LEU A 109 -17.56 -0.13 8.33
CA LEU A 109 -18.50 -0.79 9.24
C LEU A 109 -18.61 -2.31 9.03
N PRO A 110 -18.78 -2.83 7.79
CA PRO A 110 -18.77 -4.28 7.57
C PRO A 110 -17.45 -4.94 8.00
N ILE A 111 -16.31 -4.27 7.81
CA ILE A 111 -14.97 -4.76 8.21
C ILE A 111 -14.89 -4.89 9.73
N GLU A 112 -15.33 -3.87 10.47
CA GLU A 112 -15.35 -3.89 11.95
C GLU A 112 -16.24 -5.02 12.49
N ILE A 113 -17.41 -5.25 11.88
CA ILE A 113 -18.31 -6.35 12.25
C ILE A 113 -17.64 -7.70 11.94
N GLY A 114 -17.09 -7.87 10.74
CA GLY A 114 -16.38 -9.07 10.34
C GLY A 114 -15.19 -9.37 11.25
N TYR A 115 -14.42 -8.33 11.64
CA TYR A 115 -13.32 -8.45 12.59
C TYR A 115 -13.78 -8.97 13.97
N LYS A 116 -14.86 -8.38 14.52
CA LYS A 116 -15.41 -8.83 15.82
C LYS A 116 -15.82 -10.29 15.78
N ILE A 117 -16.50 -10.71 14.71
CA ILE A 117 -16.92 -12.10 14.51
C ILE A 117 -15.69 -13.02 14.40
N ALA A 118 -14.75 -12.69 13.51
CA ALA A 118 -13.54 -13.48 13.31
C ALA A 118 -12.72 -13.60 14.61
N LYS A 119 -12.56 -12.49 15.34
CA LYS A 119 -11.85 -12.45 16.63
C LYS A 119 -12.53 -13.32 17.69
N HIS A 120 -13.86 -13.35 17.73
CA HIS A 120 -14.60 -14.20 18.68
C HIS A 120 -14.31 -15.70 18.44
N PHE A 121 -14.18 -16.11 17.17
CA PHE A 121 -13.92 -17.51 16.81
C PHE A 121 -12.43 -17.85 16.60
N ALA A 122 -11.53 -16.88 16.71
CA ALA A 122 -10.10 -17.05 16.40
C ALA A 122 -9.41 -18.17 17.20
N LYS A 123 -9.80 -18.35 18.48
CA LYS A 123 -9.24 -19.42 19.33
C LYS A 123 -9.73 -20.83 18.95
N ARG A 124 -10.82 -20.93 18.17
CA ARG A 124 -11.47 -22.20 17.84
C ARG A 124 -11.24 -22.61 16.38
N SER A 125 -10.78 -21.69 15.52
CA SER A 125 -10.63 -21.91 14.10
C SER A 125 -9.40 -21.17 13.57
N ALA A 126 -8.48 -21.88 12.92
CA ALA A 126 -7.32 -21.31 12.27
C ALA A 126 -7.71 -20.31 11.15
N GLU A 127 -8.80 -20.59 10.43
CA GLU A 127 -9.35 -19.70 9.42
C GLU A 127 -9.90 -18.40 10.04
N ALA A 128 -10.65 -18.52 11.13
CA ALA A 128 -11.15 -17.36 11.86
C ALA A 128 -10.00 -16.52 12.42
N ASN A 129 -8.93 -17.15 12.92
CA ASN A 129 -7.73 -16.43 13.35
C ASN A 129 -7.07 -15.67 12.20
N LYS A 130 -6.89 -16.32 11.06
CA LYS A 130 -6.33 -15.68 9.85
C LYS A 130 -7.21 -14.49 9.41
N ASN A 131 -8.51 -14.65 9.39
CA ASN A 131 -9.44 -13.57 9.04
C ASN A 131 -9.39 -12.43 10.07
N ALA A 132 -9.27 -12.73 11.35
CA ALA A 132 -9.10 -11.73 12.41
C ALA A 132 -7.79 -10.95 12.25
N GLU A 133 -6.69 -11.58 11.85
CA GLU A 133 -5.44 -10.90 11.56
C GLU A 133 -5.57 -9.97 10.36
N LEU A 134 -6.14 -10.46 9.24
CA LEU A 134 -6.32 -9.65 8.02
C LEU A 134 -7.24 -8.45 8.23
N LEU A 135 -8.41 -8.67 8.83
CA LEU A 135 -9.36 -7.59 9.12
C LEU A 135 -8.81 -6.65 10.21
N GLY A 136 -7.98 -7.20 11.11
CA GLY A 136 -7.31 -6.46 12.16
C GLY A 136 -6.38 -5.36 11.64
N LEU A 137 -5.75 -5.55 10.50
CA LEU A 137 -4.95 -4.49 9.84
C LEU A 137 -5.82 -3.28 9.50
N MET A 138 -7.03 -3.52 8.97
CA MET A 138 -7.94 -2.45 8.55
C MET A 138 -8.67 -1.77 9.72
N VAL A 139 -8.68 -2.39 10.90
CA VAL A 139 -9.37 -1.88 12.10
C VAL A 139 -8.41 -1.23 13.09
N ASN A 140 -7.19 -1.78 13.23
CA ASN A 140 -6.26 -1.41 14.29
C ASN A 140 -4.97 -0.73 13.77
N ASP A 141 -4.73 -0.70 12.48
CA ASP A 141 -3.54 -0.11 11.85
C ASP A 141 -3.94 0.91 10.77
N PRO A 142 -3.00 1.74 10.33
CA PRO A 142 -1.61 1.87 10.78
C PRO A 142 -1.41 2.79 11.98
N ASN A 143 -2.41 3.60 12.39
CA ASN A 143 -2.36 4.59 13.48
C ASN A 143 -1.13 5.52 13.38
N ILE A 144 -1.07 6.25 12.27
CA ILE A 144 -0.05 7.28 12.00
C ILE A 144 -0.66 8.63 12.35
N GLU A 145 -0.03 9.39 13.24
CA GLU A 145 -0.42 10.78 13.46
C GLU A 145 0.01 11.63 12.26
N PRO A 146 -0.82 12.58 11.79
CA PRO A 146 -0.49 13.39 10.62
C PRO A 146 0.86 14.09 10.71
N GLU A 147 1.22 14.55 11.90
CA GLU A 147 2.47 15.27 12.20
C GLU A 147 3.71 14.37 12.04
N GLU A 148 3.57 13.05 12.22
CA GLU A 148 4.66 12.10 12.00
C GLU A 148 5.11 12.08 10.52
N LEU A 149 4.21 12.42 9.58
CA LEU A 149 4.50 12.43 8.15
C LEU A 149 5.57 13.47 7.75
N ALA A 150 5.79 14.49 8.58
CA ALA A 150 6.87 15.46 8.39
C ALA A 150 8.27 14.80 8.39
N GLN A 151 8.40 13.59 8.93
CA GLN A 151 9.64 12.81 8.88
C GLN A 151 9.94 12.21 7.50
N ILE A 152 8.96 12.20 6.58
CA ILE A 152 9.15 11.73 5.21
C ILE A 152 9.83 12.85 4.40
N THR A 153 11.13 12.75 4.20
CA THR A 153 11.93 13.74 3.47
C THR A 153 12.00 13.47 1.97
N ALA A 154 11.73 12.24 1.54
CA ALA A 154 11.75 11.85 0.14
C ALA A 154 10.63 12.54 -0.66
N PRO A 155 10.89 12.95 -1.93
CA PRO A 155 9.83 13.36 -2.84
C PRO A 155 8.72 12.31 -2.88
N THR A 156 7.46 12.74 -2.75
CA THR A 156 6.33 11.83 -2.61
C THR A 156 5.21 12.16 -3.59
N LEU A 157 4.66 11.14 -4.23
CA LEU A 157 3.44 11.21 -5.01
C LEU A 157 2.32 10.47 -4.28
N VAL A 158 1.27 11.18 -3.89
CA VAL A 158 0.06 10.61 -3.29
C VAL A 158 -1.00 10.50 -4.38
N ILE A 159 -1.54 9.29 -4.60
CA ILE A 159 -2.54 9.02 -5.65
C ILE A 159 -3.79 8.41 -5.04
N CYS A 160 -4.96 8.87 -5.48
CA CYS A 160 -6.24 8.24 -5.16
C CYS A 160 -7.23 8.31 -6.33
N GLY A 161 -8.29 7.53 -6.23
CA GLY A 161 -9.43 7.63 -7.14
C GLY A 161 -10.48 8.64 -6.66
N THR A 162 -11.22 9.27 -7.59
CA THR A 162 -12.35 10.18 -7.26
C THR A 162 -13.45 9.47 -6.44
N LYS A 163 -13.54 8.15 -6.56
CA LYS A 163 -14.52 7.28 -5.86
C LYS A 163 -13.81 6.26 -4.96
N ASP A 164 -12.61 6.61 -4.45
CA ASP A 164 -11.86 5.75 -3.55
C ASP A 164 -12.66 5.41 -2.28
N MET A 165 -12.38 4.25 -1.68
CA MET A 165 -12.91 3.89 -0.36
C MET A 165 -12.25 4.70 0.76
N ILE A 166 -11.04 5.21 0.55
CA ILE A 166 -10.43 6.20 1.42
C ILE A 166 -11.09 7.55 1.14
N ARG A 167 -11.37 8.32 2.16
CA ARG A 167 -11.95 9.65 2.05
C ARG A 167 -10.96 10.59 1.39
N GLU A 168 -11.44 11.42 0.46
CA GLU A 168 -10.56 12.35 -0.26
C GLU A 168 -9.89 13.37 0.69
N ASP A 169 -10.65 13.90 1.66
CA ASP A 169 -10.09 14.80 2.69
C ASP A 169 -8.97 14.15 3.52
N HIS A 170 -9.07 12.84 3.75
CA HIS A 170 -8.03 12.08 4.42
C HIS A 170 -6.79 11.88 3.53
N THR A 171 -6.97 11.61 2.24
CA THR A 171 -5.85 11.53 1.29
C THR A 171 -5.16 12.88 1.12
N ARG A 172 -5.92 13.99 1.07
CA ARG A 172 -5.37 15.34 1.05
C ARG A 172 -4.55 15.63 2.30
N LYS A 173 -5.06 15.25 3.48
CA LYS A 173 -4.32 15.37 4.73
C LYS A 173 -2.97 14.64 4.67
N ILE A 174 -2.88 13.46 4.08
CA ILE A 174 -1.59 12.77 3.88
C ILE A 174 -0.65 13.62 3.04
N ALA A 175 -1.11 14.13 1.89
CA ALA A 175 -0.29 14.93 1.00
C ALA A 175 0.16 16.26 1.63
N GLU A 176 -0.71 16.91 2.40
CA GLU A 176 -0.44 18.20 3.06
C GLU A 176 0.57 18.09 4.21
N ASN A 177 0.68 16.94 4.85
CA ASN A 177 1.60 16.71 5.97
C ASN A 177 2.95 16.09 5.56
N ILE A 178 3.14 15.72 4.29
CA ILE A 178 4.43 15.31 3.75
C ILE A 178 5.09 16.51 3.05
N PRO A 179 6.27 17.01 3.48
CA PRO A 179 6.86 18.27 3.00
C PRO A 179 7.04 18.39 1.48
N ASN A 180 7.39 17.29 0.83
CA ASN A 180 7.68 17.25 -0.61
C ASN A 180 6.67 16.38 -1.37
N ALA A 181 5.38 16.48 -1.01
CA ALA A 181 4.34 15.69 -1.65
C ALA A 181 3.62 16.42 -2.77
N ARG A 182 3.23 15.65 -3.78
CA ARG A 182 2.26 16.02 -4.83
C ARG A 182 1.07 15.10 -4.71
N LEU A 183 -0.13 15.63 -4.98
CA LEU A 183 -1.37 14.87 -5.00
C LEU A 183 -1.86 14.73 -6.44
N ALA A 184 -2.19 13.51 -6.84
CA ALA A 184 -2.87 13.19 -8.09
C ALA A 184 -4.21 12.49 -7.78
N ILE A 185 -5.30 12.99 -8.35
CA ILE A 185 -6.63 12.38 -8.23
C ILE A 185 -7.05 11.90 -9.61
N ILE A 186 -7.25 10.59 -9.77
CA ILE A 186 -7.59 9.93 -11.02
C ILE A 186 -9.06 9.53 -10.99
N GLU A 187 -9.76 9.65 -12.10
CA GLU A 187 -11.15 9.18 -12.18
C GLU A 187 -11.21 7.67 -11.98
N GLY A 188 -11.89 7.21 -10.93
CA GLY A 188 -12.03 5.79 -10.61
C GLY A 188 -12.16 5.52 -9.11
N ASP A 189 -12.14 4.23 -8.78
CA ASP A 189 -12.23 3.73 -7.41
C ASP A 189 -10.85 3.47 -6.78
N HIS A 190 -10.80 2.73 -5.67
CA HIS A 190 -9.56 2.36 -4.97
C HIS A 190 -8.54 1.65 -5.86
N PHE A 191 -8.98 1.01 -6.93
CA PHE A 191 -8.15 0.20 -7.83
C PHE A 191 -7.72 0.94 -9.10
N VAL A 192 -7.52 2.27 -9.05
CA VAL A 192 -7.12 3.10 -10.19
C VAL A 192 -5.87 2.57 -10.91
N ALA A 193 -4.88 2.11 -10.18
CA ALA A 193 -3.67 1.54 -10.76
C ALA A 193 -3.90 0.28 -11.61
N ASN A 194 -5.02 -0.41 -11.40
CA ASN A 194 -5.41 -1.57 -12.20
C ASN A 194 -6.42 -1.22 -13.30
N LYS A 195 -7.45 -0.40 -12.95
CA LYS A 195 -8.57 -0.07 -13.84
C LYS A 195 -8.27 1.09 -14.76
N ARG A 196 -7.35 1.97 -14.37
CA ARG A 196 -6.88 3.18 -15.09
C ARG A 196 -5.36 3.17 -15.22
N SER A 197 -4.81 2.00 -15.54
CA SER A 197 -3.36 1.76 -15.51
C SER A 197 -2.54 2.73 -16.39
N GLU A 198 -3.06 3.13 -17.56
CA GLU A 198 -2.38 4.09 -18.43
C GLU A 198 -2.27 5.48 -17.78
N GLU A 199 -3.35 5.95 -17.16
CA GLU A 199 -3.39 7.23 -16.48
C GLU A 199 -2.54 7.21 -15.21
N PHE A 200 -2.66 6.15 -14.42
CA PHE A 200 -1.84 5.92 -13.24
C PHE A 200 -0.35 5.92 -13.58
N ASN A 201 0.07 5.12 -14.56
CA ASN A 201 1.46 5.01 -14.97
C ASN A 201 1.99 6.35 -15.51
N ARG A 202 1.20 7.10 -16.27
CA ARG A 202 1.57 8.43 -16.76
C ARG A 202 1.82 9.43 -15.61
N GLU A 203 1.01 9.42 -14.56
CA GLU A 203 1.23 10.26 -13.38
C GLU A 203 2.52 9.87 -12.64
N VAL A 204 2.77 8.56 -12.51
CA VAL A 204 4.02 8.05 -11.91
C VAL A 204 5.23 8.41 -12.78
N ASP A 205 5.15 8.27 -14.11
CA ASP A 205 6.23 8.64 -15.03
C ASP A 205 6.57 10.14 -14.90
N ARG A 206 5.57 11.02 -14.98
CA ARG A 206 5.77 12.47 -14.81
C ARG A 206 6.40 12.83 -13.48
N PHE A 207 6.02 12.13 -12.42
CA PHE A 207 6.61 12.34 -11.11
C PHE A 207 8.07 11.91 -11.10
N LEU A 208 8.40 10.71 -11.58
CA LEU A 208 9.77 10.19 -11.61
C LEU A 208 10.71 11.01 -12.54
N GLU A 209 10.18 11.53 -13.65
CA GLU A 209 10.93 12.42 -14.58
C GLU A 209 11.21 13.79 -13.98
N SER A 210 10.51 14.20 -12.94
CA SER A 210 10.67 15.50 -12.27
C SER A 210 11.63 15.46 -11.08
N LEU A 211 12.20 14.30 -10.74
CA LEU A 211 13.18 14.10 -9.67
C LEU A 211 14.60 14.45 -10.13
#